data_9f984eb6ee0987164f2eb02dd399dcf6
#
_entry.id   9f984eb6ee0987164f2eb02dd399dcf6
#
_cell.length_a   1.000
_cell.length_b   1.000
_cell.length_c   1.000
_cell.angle_alpha   90.00
_cell.angle_beta   90.00
_cell.angle_gamma   90.00
#
_symmetry.space_group_name_H-M   'P 1'
#
loop_
_entity.id
_entity.type
_entity.pdbx_description
1 polymer ?
#
loop_
_entity_poly.entity_id
_entity_poly.type
_entity_poly.pdbx_seq_one_letter_code
_entity_poly.pdbx_strand_id
1 'polypeptide(L)'
;KYELYDYGRFLHNIGNEGFEVNKEYFFSYFANLHYETYDKAYFPSKGVKFHGSYSLNTDDFLEYKLGTSFFIVSGAFEGVVPITSRFVMIPSVSGRLIFGKNIPFSKMNVMGGDTMEQYLPDQLAFAGTNQVELMNNTLMIGGMKFRQRIGNSHYLTLAGNYALSSGKIKNILNEESMFG
;
A
#
# COMPACT_ATOMS: atom_id res chain seq x y z
N LYS A 1 -3.31 -0.64 19.44
CA LYS A 1 -3.10 0.76 19.10
C LYS A 1 -4.44 1.48 19.17
N TYR A 2 -4.48 2.65 19.79
CA TYR A 2 -5.63 3.54 19.81
C TYR A 2 -5.39 4.65 18.79
N GLU A 3 -6.35 4.88 17.91
CA GLU A 3 -6.25 5.90 16.85
C GLU A 3 -7.48 6.81 16.92
N LEU A 4 -7.23 8.13 16.89
CA LEU A 4 -8.25 9.17 16.79
C LEU A 4 -8.05 9.90 15.47
N TYR A 5 -9.07 9.91 14.63
CA TYR A 5 -9.06 10.67 13.39
C TYR A 5 -9.96 11.91 13.52
N ASP A 6 -9.40 13.08 13.27
CA ASP A 6 -10.11 14.35 13.19
C ASP A 6 -10.03 14.89 11.76
N TYR A 7 -11.08 14.71 11.00
CA TYR A 7 -11.17 15.16 9.60
C TYR A 7 -11.46 16.67 9.47
N GLY A 8 -11.78 17.37 10.56
CA GLY A 8 -12.21 18.77 10.53
C GLY A 8 -11.23 19.69 9.84
N ARG A 9 -9.93 19.50 10.06
CA ARG A 9 -8.89 20.32 9.41
C ARG A 9 -8.70 20.01 7.93
N PHE A 10 -8.84 18.76 7.54
CA PHE A 10 -8.64 18.34 6.16
C PHE A 10 -9.78 18.78 5.25
N LEU A 11 -11.02 18.63 5.71
CA LEU A 11 -12.22 18.95 4.92
C LEU A 11 -12.53 20.47 4.89
N HIS A 12 -12.14 21.23 5.91
CA HIS A 12 -12.26 22.70 5.90
C HIS A 12 -11.47 23.33 4.75
N ASN A 13 -10.36 22.73 4.34
CA ASN A 13 -9.55 23.21 3.22
C ASN A 13 -10.08 22.82 1.83
N ILE A 14 -11.04 21.91 1.73
CA ILE A 14 -11.62 21.45 0.46
C ILE A 14 -12.89 22.21 0.09
N GLY A 15 -13.44 23.03 1.01
CA GLY A 15 -14.54 23.95 0.69
C GLY A 15 -15.89 23.28 0.42
N ASN A 16 -16.16 22.10 0.93
CA ASN A 16 -17.40 21.38 0.71
C ASN A 16 -18.35 21.56 1.90
N GLU A 17 -19.39 22.34 1.68
CA GLU A 17 -20.55 22.43 2.55
C GLU A 17 -21.32 21.09 2.51
N GLY A 18 -21.32 20.34 3.60
CA GLY A 18 -22.21 19.18 3.76
C GLY A 18 -21.61 17.88 4.26
N PHE A 19 -20.32 17.81 4.55
CA PHE A 19 -19.74 16.63 5.22
C PHE A 19 -19.83 16.79 6.75
N GLU A 20 -20.67 15.99 7.41
CA GLU A 20 -20.60 15.84 8.85
C GLU A 20 -19.29 15.13 9.22
N VAL A 21 -18.39 15.86 9.85
CA VAL A 21 -17.11 15.33 10.33
C VAL A 21 -17.34 14.69 11.68
N ASN A 22 -17.57 13.39 11.67
CA ASN A 22 -17.65 12.61 12.89
C ASN A 22 -16.23 12.20 13.32
N LYS A 23 -15.95 12.36 14.63
CA LYS A 23 -14.73 11.80 15.23
C LYS A 23 -14.90 10.29 15.33
N GLU A 24 -13.97 9.56 14.75
CA GLU A 24 -13.98 8.11 14.74
C GLU A 24 -12.88 7.59 15.67
N TYR A 25 -13.22 6.62 16.51
CA TYR A 25 -12.31 5.99 17.46
C TYR A 25 -12.18 4.51 17.10
N PHE A 26 -10.95 4.01 17.00
CA PHE A 26 -10.71 2.61 16.72
C PHE A 26 -9.66 2.05 17.66
N PHE A 27 -9.90 0.81 18.08
CA PHE A 27 -8.91 -0.07 18.65
C PHE A 27 -8.38 -1.00 17.56
N SER A 28 -7.07 -1.03 17.36
CA SER A 28 -6.45 -1.84 16.34
C SER A 28 -5.56 -2.91 16.96
N TYR A 29 -5.87 -4.16 16.66
CA TYR A 29 -4.98 -5.31 16.91
C TYR A 29 -4.25 -5.61 15.63
N PHE A 30 -2.93 -5.65 15.65
CA PHE A 30 -2.14 -5.84 14.44
C PHE A 30 -1.02 -6.85 14.64
N ALA A 31 -0.64 -7.51 13.57
CA ALA A 31 0.53 -8.37 13.47
C ALA A 31 1.30 -8.01 12.21
N ASN A 32 2.61 -7.89 12.33
CA ASN A 32 3.50 -7.61 11.21
C ASN A 32 4.53 -8.72 11.09
N LEU A 33 4.80 -9.12 9.84
CA LEU A 33 5.87 -10.04 9.48
C LEU A 33 6.80 -9.35 8.50
N HIS A 34 8.07 -9.31 8.81
CA HIS A 34 9.11 -8.79 7.94
C HIS A 34 10.20 -9.85 7.75
N TYR A 35 10.56 -10.08 6.49
CA TYR A 35 11.64 -10.99 6.12
C TYR A 35 12.46 -10.37 5.01
N GLU A 36 13.78 -10.32 5.18
CA GLU A 36 14.70 -9.75 4.21
C GLU A 36 16.01 -10.54 4.14
N THR A 37 16.48 -10.79 2.90
CA THR A 37 17.73 -11.49 2.62
C THR A 37 18.63 -10.72 1.66
N TYR A 38 18.44 -9.42 1.53
CA TYR A 38 19.25 -8.60 0.65
C TYR A 38 20.73 -8.65 1.04
N ASP A 39 21.59 -8.76 0.03
CA ASP A 39 23.05 -8.76 0.21
C ASP A 39 23.62 -7.39 0.60
N LYS A 40 22.87 -6.31 0.36
CA LYS A 40 23.25 -4.91 0.65
C LYS A 40 22.03 -4.10 1.03
N ALA A 41 22.21 -3.17 1.97
CA ALA A 41 21.15 -2.24 2.38
C ALA A 41 20.74 -1.28 1.25
N TYR A 42 21.71 -0.84 0.44
CA TYR A 42 21.47 0.03 -0.72
C TYR A 42 21.85 -0.68 -2.00
N PHE A 43 20.97 -0.59 -3.00
CA PHE A 43 21.16 -1.20 -4.32
C PHE A 43 21.53 -2.69 -4.25
N PRO A 44 20.71 -3.53 -3.60
CA PRO A 44 20.98 -4.96 -3.47
C PRO A 44 21.15 -5.60 -4.84
N SER A 45 22.07 -6.56 -4.94
CA SER A 45 22.31 -7.29 -6.17
C SER A 45 21.62 -8.66 -6.22
N LYS A 46 21.19 -9.17 -5.08
CA LYS A 46 20.41 -10.41 -4.95
C LYS A 46 19.64 -10.45 -3.61
N GLY A 47 18.65 -11.31 -3.56
CA GLY A 47 17.88 -11.59 -2.35
C GLY A 47 16.40 -11.26 -2.53
N VAL A 48 15.66 -11.43 -1.46
CA VAL A 48 14.22 -11.17 -1.42
C VAL A 48 13.86 -10.36 -0.18
N LYS A 49 12.80 -9.60 -0.31
CA LYS A 49 12.16 -8.87 0.79
C LYS A 49 10.68 -9.19 0.78
N PHE A 50 10.15 -9.51 1.93
CA PHE A 50 8.74 -9.72 2.16
C PHE A 50 8.28 -8.91 3.36
N HIS A 51 7.16 -8.24 3.22
CA HIS A 51 6.44 -7.60 4.30
C HIS A 51 4.99 -8.05 4.26
N GLY A 52 4.45 -8.46 5.39
CA GLY A 52 3.04 -8.80 5.55
C GLY A 52 2.49 -8.14 6.79
N SER A 53 1.28 -7.63 6.73
CA SER A 53 0.58 -7.11 7.89
C SER A 53 -0.88 -7.54 7.93
N TYR A 54 -1.38 -7.68 9.14
CA TYR A 54 -2.78 -7.93 9.43
C TYR A 54 -3.21 -6.96 10.53
N SER A 55 -4.35 -6.31 10.37
CA SER A 55 -4.96 -5.53 11.44
C SER A 55 -6.46 -5.76 11.52
N LEU A 56 -6.94 -5.98 12.73
CA LEU A 56 -8.34 -6.00 13.10
C LEU A 56 -8.67 -4.66 13.77
N ASN A 57 -9.65 -3.96 13.26
CA ASN A 57 -10.09 -2.66 13.77
C ASN A 57 -11.52 -2.78 14.29
N THR A 58 -11.75 -2.26 15.48
CA THR A 58 -13.07 -2.29 16.14
C THR A 58 -13.29 -0.98 16.90
N ASP A 59 -14.54 -0.56 17.02
CA ASP A 59 -14.96 0.60 17.79
C ASP A 59 -15.10 0.29 19.28
N ASP A 60 -15.22 -0.98 19.65
CA ASP A 60 -15.37 -1.42 21.04
C ASP A 60 -14.26 -2.42 21.43
N PHE A 61 -13.55 -2.11 22.51
CA PHE A 61 -12.48 -2.95 23.03
C PHE A 61 -13.00 -4.24 23.70
N LEU A 62 -14.20 -4.20 24.25
CA LEU A 62 -14.75 -5.29 25.06
C LEU A 62 -15.79 -6.14 24.31
N GLU A 63 -16.49 -5.55 23.36
CA GLU A 63 -17.54 -6.22 22.58
C GLU A 63 -17.22 -6.17 21.09
N TYR A 64 -16.81 -7.30 20.54
CA TYR A 64 -16.64 -7.44 19.10
C TYR A 64 -17.99 -7.43 18.39
N LYS A 65 -18.35 -6.32 17.74
CA LYS A 65 -19.57 -6.19 16.94
C LYS A 65 -19.24 -6.39 15.45
N LEU A 66 -19.70 -7.49 14.88
CA LEU A 66 -19.52 -7.83 13.47
C LEU A 66 -20.01 -6.75 12.48
N GLY A 67 -20.82 -5.78 12.93
CA GLY A 67 -21.38 -4.71 12.11
C GLY A 67 -20.47 -3.50 11.93
N THR A 68 -19.55 -3.25 12.86
CA THR A 68 -18.66 -2.07 12.90
C THR A 68 -17.19 -2.43 12.72
N SER A 69 -16.83 -3.68 12.95
CA SER A 69 -15.46 -4.14 12.82
C SER A 69 -15.07 -4.40 11.37
N PHE A 70 -13.83 -4.05 11.04
CA PHE A 70 -13.22 -4.35 9.75
C PHE A 70 -11.79 -4.82 9.94
N PHE A 71 -11.29 -5.60 9.00
CA PHE A 71 -9.92 -6.05 9.03
C PHE A 71 -9.19 -5.73 7.72
N ILE A 72 -7.90 -5.53 7.85
CA ILE A 72 -7.02 -5.16 6.75
C ILE A 72 -5.93 -6.22 6.66
N VAL A 73 -5.71 -6.71 5.46
CA VAL A 73 -4.59 -7.58 5.13
C VAL A 73 -3.75 -6.87 4.09
N SER A 74 -2.46 -6.72 4.33
CA SER A 74 -1.54 -6.20 3.34
C SER A 74 -0.31 -7.08 3.20
N GLY A 75 0.28 -7.06 2.01
CA GLY A 75 1.50 -7.76 1.74
C GLY A 75 2.28 -7.10 0.62
N ALA A 76 3.60 -7.16 0.72
CA ALA A 76 4.51 -6.74 -0.33
C ALA A 76 5.66 -7.73 -0.43
N PHE A 77 5.99 -8.11 -1.65
CA PHE A 77 7.13 -8.95 -1.98
C PHE A 77 7.96 -8.26 -3.06
N GLU A 78 9.27 -8.25 -2.88
CA GLU A 78 10.23 -7.79 -3.88
C GLU A 78 11.38 -8.79 -3.95
N GLY A 79 11.74 -9.20 -5.15
CA GLY A 79 12.90 -10.07 -5.40
C GLY A 79 13.95 -9.33 -6.21
N VAL A 80 15.23 -9.55 -5.93
CA VAL A 80 16.34 -9.04 -6.73
C VAL A 80 17.05 -10.20 -7.37
N VAL A 81 16.91 -10.32 -8.69
CA VAL A 81 17.45 -11.41 -9.49
C VAL A 81 18.61 -10.89 -10.33
N PRO A 82 19.85 -11.33 -10.09
CA PRO A 82 20.99 -10.96 -10.91
C PRO A 82 20.91 -11.65 -12.28
N ILE A 83 20.89 -10.88 -13.35
CA ILE A 83 20.97 -11.37 -14.71
C ILE A 83 22.44 -11.36 -15.16
N THR A 84 23.16 -10.30 -14.82
CA THR A 84 24.62 -10.19 -14.99
C THR A 84 25.24 -9.55 -13.75
N SER A 85 26.58 -9.45 -13.71
CA SER A 85 27.29 -8.77 -12.62
C SER A 85 26.93 -7.26 -12.47
N ARG A 86 26.30 -6.67 -13.48
CA ARG A 86 25.94 -5.24 -13.52
C ARG A 86 24.47 -4.96 -13.78
N PHE A 87 23.69 -6.01 -14.12
CA PHE A 87 22.28 -5.86 -14.48
C PHE A 87 21.42 -6.79 -13.61
N VAL A 88 20.42 -6.22 -12.96
CA VAL A 88 19.46 -6.95 -12.13
C VAL A 88 18.03 -6.68 -12.57
N MET A 89 17.19 -7.69 -12.43
CA MET A 89 15.75 -7.62 -12.57
C MET A 89 15.12 -7.67 -11.19
N ILE A 90 14.12 -6.82 -10.95
CA ILE A 90 13.49 -6.66 -9.64
C ILE A 90 11.97 -6.77 -9.81
N PRO A 91 11.42 -8.01 -9.84
CA PRO A 91 9.98 -8.21 -9.76
C PRO A 91 9.45 -7.85 -8.39
N SER A 92 8.29 -7.26 -8.35
CA SER A 92 7.59 -6.94 -7.12
C SER A 92 6.08 -7.16 -7.25
N VAL A 93 5.45 -7.49 -6.14
CA VAL A 93 4.00 -7.52 -6.00
C VAL A 93 3.64 -6.96 -4.63
N SER A 94 2.65 -6.10 -4.60
CA SER A 94 2.09 -5.59 -3.36
C SER A 94 0.57 -5.54 -3.44
N GLY A 95 -0.08 -5.59 -2.29
CA GLY A 95 -1.53 -5.50 -2.24
C GLY A 95 -2.03 -5.21 -0.83
N ARG A 96 -3.19 -4.59 -0.78
CA ARG A 96 -3.88 -4.29 0.46
C ARG A 96 -5.38 -4.47 0.26
N LEU A 97 -5.97 -5.30 1.12
CA LEU A 97 -7.35 -5.74 1.06
C LEU A 97 -8.03 -5.34 2.36
N ILE A 98 -9.17 -4.66 2.25
CA ILE A 98 -9.97 -4.26 3.40
C ILE A 98 -11.30 -5.02 3.34
N PHE A 99 -11.61 -5.68 4.45
CA PHE A 99 -12.83 -6.47 4.60
C PHE A 99 -13.65 -5.94 5.77
N GLY A 100 -14.92 -5.68 5.53
CA GLY A 100 -15.85 -5.19 6.55
C GLY A 100 -16.98 -4.37 5.96
N LYS A 101 -17.81 -3.84 6.85
CA LYS A 101 -18.87 -2.88 6.50
C LYS A 101 -18.49 -1.52 7.09
N ASN A 102 -18.96 -0.44 6.45
CA ASN A 102 -18.72 0.93 6.93
C ASN A 102 -17.23 1.25 7.15
N ILE A 103 -16.41 0.93 6.15
CA ILE A 103 -14.96 1.21 6.19
C ILE A 103 -14.77 2.73 6.19
N PRO A 104 -14.05 3.29 7.19
CA PRO A 104 -13.77 4.71 7.23
C PRO A 104 -12.93 5.16 6.04
N PHE A 105 -13.20 6.36 5.55
CA PHE A 105 -12.42 6.97 4.46
C PHE A 105 -10.91 7.02 4.76
N SER A 106 -10.53 7.27 6.04
CA SER A 106 -9.14 7.29 6.51
C SER A 106 -8.41 5.95 6.37
N LYS A 107 -9.14 4.85 6.22
CA LYS A 107 -8.57 3.50 6.12
C LYS A 107 -8.59 2.94 4.70
N MET A 108 -9.17 3.65 3.73
CA MET A 108 -9.17 3.24 2.33
C MET A 108 -7.73 3.11 1.81
N ASN A 109 -7.55 2.20 0.87
CA ASN A 109 -6.26 2.05 0.19
C ASN A 109 -6.00 3.26 -0.69
N VAL A 110 -4.79 3.75 -0.64
CA VAL A 110 -4.32 4.89 -1.43
C VAL A 110 -3.19 4.42 -2.33
N MET A 111 -3.24 4.80 -3.60
CA MET A 111 -2.19 4.49 -4.56
C MET A 111 -1.58 5.76 -5.11
N GLY A 112 -0.27 5.78 -5.25
CA GLY A 112 0.49 6.85 -5.90
C GLY A 112 1.88 7.04 -5.32
N GLY A 113 2.69 7.82 -6.02
CA GLY A 113 4.08 8.11 -5.63
C GLY A 113 5.06 6.97 -5.88
N ASP A 114 6.35 7.26 -5.76
CA ASP A 114 7.43 6.33 -6.14
C ASP A 114 7.81 5.33 -5.03
N THR A 115 7.46 5.63 -3.79
CA THR A 115 7.80 4.78 -2.62
C THR A 115 6.57 4.52 -1.76
N MET A 116 6.54 3.35 -1.11
CA MET A 116 5.47 3.00 -0.18
C MET A 116 5.48 3.94 1.03
N GLU A 117 4.29 4.27 1.53
CA GLU A 117 4.09 5.12 2.71
C GLU A 117 4.77 6.51 2.61
N GLN A 118 4.99 6.99 1.40
CA GLN A 118 5.72 8.25 1.17
C GLN A 118 4.97 9.47 1.72
N TYR A 119 3.66 9.50 1.55
CA TYR A 119 2.81 10.63 1.94
C TYR A 119 1.74 10.25 2.97
N LEU A 120 1.25 9.02 2.90
CA LEU A 120 0.22 8.48 3.78
C LEU A 120 0.63 7.10 4.31
N PRO A 121 0.27 6.77 5.56
CA PRO A 121 0.70 5.52 6.21
C PRO A 121 0.28 4.23 5.49
N ASP A 122 -0.76 4.30 4.68
CA ASP A 122 -1.34 3.13 3.99
C ASP A 122 -1.21 3.21 2.47
N GLN A 123 -0.33 4.08 1.98
CA GLN A 123 -0.10 4.31 0.55
C GLN A 123 0.72 3.19 -0.08
N LEU A 124 0.24 2.68 -1.21
CA LEU A 124 0.95 1.75 -2.07
C LEU A 124 1.65 2.52 -3.20
N ALA A 125 2.93 2.21 -3.41
CA ALA A 125 3.73 2.87 -4.45
C ALA A 125 3.30 2.46 -5.84
N PHE A 126 3.16 3.45 -6.73
CA PHE A 126 2.93 3.25 -8.15
C PHE A 126 3.76 4.27 -8.93
N ALA A 127 4.88 3.82 -9.51
CA ALA A 127 5.81 4.69 -10.21
C ALA A 127 5.16 5.38 -11.42
N GLY A 128 5.45 6.65 -11.60
CA GLY A 128 4.90 7.46 -12.69
C GLY A 128 3.57 8.15 -12.38
N THR A 129 3.01 7.94 -11.19
CA THR A 129 1.83 8.68 -10.74
C THR A 129 2.18 9.73 -9.70
N ASN A 130 1.27 10.68 -9.52
CA ASN A 130 1.39 11.72 -8.51
C ASN A 130 1.09 11.17 -7.10
N GLN A 131 0.80 12.02 -6.14
CA GLN A 131 0.70 11.66 -4.73
C GLN A 131 -0.44 10.71 -4.39
N VAL A 132 -1.63 10.95 -4.95
CA VAL A 132 -2.85 10.16 -4.73
C VAL A 132 -3.64 10.15 -6.03
N GLU A 133 -3.73 8.99 -6.65
CA GLU A 133 -4.46 8.81 -7.92
C GLU A 133 -5.72 7.97 -7.75
N LEU A 134 -5.69 7.02 -6.81
CA LEU A 134 -6.77 6.05 -6.65
C LEU A 134 -7.01 5.73 -5.18
N MET A 135 -8.29 5.61 -4.82
CA MET A 135 -8.72 5.17 -3.49
C MET A 135 -9.76 4.06 -3.60
N ASN A 136 -9.49 2.90 -3.01
CA ASN A 136 -10.42 1.77 -3.06
C ASN A 136 -10.23 0.79 -1.89
N ASN A 137 -11.14 -0.17 -1.72
CA ASN A 137 -11.05 -1.18 -0.65
C ASN A 137 -10.12 -2.34 -0.99
N THR A 138 -9.90 -2.59 -2.26
CA THR A 138 -9.01 -3.64 -2.75
C THR A 138 -8.05 -3.04 -3.76
N LEU A 139 -6.77 -3.20 -3.51
CA LEU A 139 -5.71 -2.71 -4.38
C LEU A 139 -4.60 -3.74 -4.46
N MET A 140 -4.19 -4.08 -5.69
CA MET A 140 -3.06 -4.96 -5.97
C MET A 140 -2.18 -4.32 -7.05
N ILE A 141 -0.87 -4.35 -6.86
CA ILE A 141 0.11 -3.75 -7.78
C ILE A 141 1.18 -4.79 -8.07
N GLY A 142 1.37 -5.09 -9.34
CA GLY A 142 2.53 -5.81 -9.86
C GLY A 142 3.55 -4.83 -10.43
N GLY A 143 4.81 -5.02 -10.15
CA GLY A 143 5.88 -4.15 -10.62
C GLY A 143 7.07 -4.93 -11.18
N MET A 144 7.76 -4.31 -12.11
CA MET A 144 9.02 -4.80 -12.64
C MET A 144 9.99 -3.63 -12.77
N LYS A 145 11.17 -3.77 -12.14
CA LYS A 145 12.25 -2.79 -12.31
C LYS A 145 13.46 -3.48 -12.94
N PHE A 146 14.11 -2.79 -13.84
CA PHE A 146 15.38 -3.18 -14.44
C PHE A 146 16.43 -2.16 -14.03
N ARG A 147 17.48 -2.62 -13.36
CA ARG A 147 18.53 -1.75 -12.87
C ARG A 147 19.87 -2.15 -13.45
N GLN A 148 20.50 -1.19 -14.15
CA GLN A 148 21.83 -1.31 -14.73
C GLN A 148 22.82 -0.49 -13.92
N ARG A 149 23.90 -1.12 -13.46
CA ARG A 149 25.03 -0.39 -12.88
C ARG A 149 25.92 0.17 -13.98
N ILE A 150 26.16 1.50 -13.90
CA ILE A 150 27.02 2.24 -14.83
C ILE A 150 28.26 2.68 -14.05
N GLY A 151 29.43 2.15 -14.43
CA GLY A 151 30.67 2.44 -13.69
C GLY A 151 30.65 1.90 -12.25
N ASN A 152 31.20 2.66 -11.31
CA ASN A 152 31.37 2.22 -9.93
C ASN A 152 30.23 2.65 -8.99
N SER A 153 29.57 3.77 -9.25
CA SER A 153 28.65 4.41 -8.30
C SER A 153 27.31 4.86 -8.88
N HIS A 154 27.11 4.72 -10.19
CA HIS A 154 25.89 5.15 -10.86
C HIS A 154 25.00 3.98 -11.22
N TYR A 155 23.68 4.19 -11.12
CA TYR A 155 22.68 3.20 -11.50
C TYR A 155 21.62 3.86 -12.36
N LEU A 156 21.25 3.19 -13.43
CA LEU A 156 20.06 3.52 -14.22
C LEU A 156 18.98 2.50 -13.87
N THR A 157 17.77 2.97 -13.53
CA THR A 157 16.63 2.11 -13.25
C THR A 157 15.48 2.47 -14.17
N LEU A 158 14.93 1.47 -14.83
CA LEU A 158 13.67 1.53 -15.55
C LEU A 158 12.63 0.76 -14.73
N ALA A 159 11.48 1.36 -14.48
CA ALA A 159 10.38 0.74 -13.74
C ALA A 159 9.10 0.75 -14.59
N GLY A 160 8.30 -0.30 -14.43
CA GLY A 160 6.95 -0.39 -14.95
C GLY A 160 6.05 -1.07 -13.94
N ASN A 161 4.80 -0.63 -13.84
CA ASN A 161 3.83 -1.15 -12.88
C ASN A 161 2.47 -1.38 -13.54
N TYR A 162 1.73 -2.32 -12.97
CA TYR A 162 0.36 -2.59 -13.31
C TYR A 162 -0.48 -2.72 -12.04
N ALA A 163 -1.55 -1.95 -11.93
CA ALA A 163 -2.43 -1.95 -10.78
C ALA A 163 -3.83 -2.46 -11.13
N LEU A 164 -4.40 -3.20 -10.21
CA LEU A 164 -5.79 -3.63 -10.21
C LEU A 164 -6.46 -3.07 -8.96
N SER A 165 -7.62 -2.45 -9.14
CA SER A 165 -8.39 -1.83 -8.07
C SER A 165 -9.86 -2.19 -8.16
N SER A 166 -10.49 -2.41 -7.01
CA SER A 166 -11.91 -2.74 -6.94
C SER A 166 -12.50 -2.42 -5.57
N GLY A 167 -13.80 -2.11 -5.54
CA GLY A 167 -14.59 -2.04 -4.31
C GLY A 167 -14.79 -3.40 -3.63
N LYS A 168 -14.69 -4.51 -4.38
CA LYS A 168 -14.83 -5.88 -3.87
C LYS A 168 -13.81 -6.79 -4.55
N ILE A 169 -13.14 -7.63 -3.75
CA ILE A 169 -12.11 -8.55 -4.25
C ILE A 169 -12.58 -9.46 -5.39
N LYS A 170 -13.86 -9.84 -5.42
CA LYS A 170 -14.44 -10.70 -6.47
C LYS A 170 -14.44 -10.04 -7.85
N ASN A 171 -14.41 -8.73 -7.91
CA ASN A 171 -14.53 -7.95 -9.13
C ASN A 171 -13.19 -7.39 -9.62
N ILE A 172 -12.11 -7.68 -8.93
CA ILE A 172 -10.80 -7.05 -9.15
C ILE A 172 -10.27 -7.20 -10.59
N LEU A 173 -10.63 -8.26 -11.27
CA LEU A 173 -10.22 -8.50 -12.67
C LEU A 173 -11.09 -7.78 -13.70
N ASN A 174 -12.26 -7.27 -13.31
CA ASN A 174 -13.27 -6.71 -14.20
C ASN A 174 -13.51 -5.20 -14.00
N GLU A 175 -12.88 -4.61 -13.00
CA GLU A 175 -13.01 -3.19 -12.67
C GLU A 175 -11.78 -2.39 -13.13
N GLU A 176 -11.34 -1.41 -12.36
CA GLU A 176 -10.31 -0.48 -12.79
C GLU A 176 -8.92 -1.12 -12.85
N SER A 177 -8.24 -0.91 -13.96
CA SER A 177 -6.83 -1.26 -14.11
C SER A 177 -6.02 -0.04 -14.58
N MET A 178 -4.79 0.08 -14.14
CA MET A 178 -3.88 1.17 -14.48
C MET A 178 -2.51 0.61 -14.84
N PHE A 179 -1.89 1.21 -15.84
CA PHE A 179 -0.52 0.89 -16.27
C PHE A 179 0.37 2.15 -16.14
N GLY A 180 1.57 2.01 -15.58
CA GLY A 180 2.54 3.08 -15.40
C GLY A 180 4.00 2.64 -15.64
#